data_f7bc23bb55a780ec8abbea259afcf8b7
#
_entry.id   f7bc23bb55a780ec8abbea259afcf8b7
#
_cell.length_a   1.000
_cell.length_b   1.000
_cell.length_c   1.000
_cell.angle_alpha   90.00
_cell.angle_beta   90.00
_cell.angle_gamma   90.00
#
_symmetry.space_group_name_H-M   'P 1'
#
loop_
_entity.id
_entity.type
_entity.pdbx_description
1 polymer ?
#
loop_
_entity_poly.entity_id
_entity_poly.type
_entity_poly.pdbx_seq_one_letter_code
_entity_poly.pdbx_strand_id
1 'polypeptide(L)'
;MERGDAAFLLNMDSDLARELYFRFTEGNYRPKTIVEYWRKALLYPAGDVRITFDTDIRGSLCPWGLFEPLGTFPITTTEYVLMEVKYSELIPQLLVDVLREADSLQTSNSKYLQARLLNL
;
A
#
# COMPACT_ATOMS: atom_id res chain seq x y z
N MET A 1 1.75 8.05 8.74
CA MET A 1 2.74 9.15 8.53
C MET A 1 2.01 10.47 8.72
N GLU A 2 2.49 11.30 9.59
CA GLU A 2 1.92 12.64 9.82
C GLU A 2 2.54 13.67 8.86
N ARG A 3 1.89 14.85 8.74
CA ARG A 3 2.40 15.94 7.89
C ARG A 3 3.83 16.34 8.25
N GLY A 4 4.18 16.35 9.55
CA GLY A 4 5.52 16.63 10.03
C GLY A 4 6.57 15.63 9.53
N ASP A 5 6.20 14.35 9.47
CA ASP A 5 7.08 13.30 8.97
C ASP A 5 7.35 13.43 7.46
N ALA A 6 6.36 13.90 6.70
CA ALA A 6 6.56 14.16 5.28
C ALA A 6 7.47 15.37 5.02
N ALA A 7 7.41 16.42 5.86
CA ALA A 7 8.29 17.56 5.76
C ALA A 7 9.77 17.17 5.94
N PHE A 8 10.06 16.17 6.76
CA PHE A 8 11.41 15.61 6.91
C PHE A 8 12.01 15.11 5.58
N LEU A 9 11.19 14.52 4.72
CA LEU A 9 11.65 14.03 3.40
C LEU A 9 12.05 15.17 2.46
N LEU A 10 11.57 16.39 2.69
CA LEU A 10 11.89 17.55 1.87
C LEU A 10 13.16 18.28 2.35
N ASN A 11 13.60 18.02 3.57
CA ASN A 11 14.77 18.71 4.16
C ASN A 11 16.11 18.09 3.80
N MET A 12 16.13 17.00 3.03
CA MET A 12 17.35 16.29 2.59
C MET A 12 18.30 15.86 3.72
N ASP A 13 17.79 15.72 4.93
CA ASP A 13 18.60 15.39 6.11
C ASP A 13 18.96 13.90 6.20
N SER A 14 18.41 13.09 5.32
CA SER A 14 18.68 11.65 5.24
C SER A 14 18.99 11.19 3.82
N ASP A 15 19.61 10.02 3.70
CA ASP A 15 19.88 9.40 2.38
C ASP A 15 18.58 9.12 1.62
N LEU A 16 17.53 8.72 2.33
CA LEU A 16 16.21 8.51 1.74
C LEU A 16 15.63 9.81 1.18
N ALA A 17 15.73 10.91 1.92
CA ALA A 17 15.22 12.20 1.48
C ALA A 17 16.00 12.71 0.24
N ARG A 18 17.33 12.52 0.23
CA ARG A 18 18.17 12.85 -0.93
C ARG A 18 17.83 12.02 -2.15
N GLU A 19 17.60 10.72 -1.99
CA GLU A 19 17.18 9.86 -3.10
C GLU A 19 15.80 10.28 -3.64
N LEU A 20 14.85 10.57 -2.75
CA LEU A 20 13.51 11.03 -3.16
C LEU A 20 13.60 12.34 -3.96
N TYR A 21 14.40 13.31 -3.48
CA TYR A 21 14.64 14.55 -4.19
C TYR A 21 15.22 14.30 -5.58
N PHE A 22 16.25 13.45 -5.68
CA PHE A 22 16.87 13.10 -6.95
C PHE A 22 15.86 12.47 -7.91
N ARG A 23 15.02 11.55 -7.43
CA ARG A 23 13.96 10.93 -8.25
C ARG A 23 12.96 11.94 -8.79
N PHE A 24 12.61 12.94 -7.99
CA PHE A 24 11.69 13.99 -8.44
C PHE A 24 12.33 14.97 -9.42
N THR A 25 13.59 15.31 -9.25
CA THR A 25 14.28 16.29 -10.09
C THR A 25 14.84 15.68 -11.37
N GLU A 26 15.62 14.62 -11.26
CA GLU A 26 16.33 13.99 -12.39
C GLU A 26 15.55 12.83 -13.01
N GLY A 27 14.86 12.05 -12.18
CA GLY A 27 14.11 10.86 -12.61
C GLY A 27 12.73 11.17 -13.21
N ASN A 28 12.31 12.43 -13.20
CA ASN A 28 11.01 12.86 -13.72
C ASN A 28 9.80 12.18 -13.04
N TYR A 29 10.00 11.67 -11.82
CA TYR A 29 8.91 11.10 -11.02
C TYR A 29 7.96 12.19 -10.57
N ARG A 30 6.67 11.90 -10.60
CA ARG A 30 5.63 12.82 -10.13
C ARG A 30 4.57 12.06 -9.36
N PRO A 31 4.04 12.60 -8.26
CA PRO A 31 2.84 12.07 -7.63
C PRO A 31 1.69 12.00 -8.64
N LYS A 32 0.94 10.93 -8.67
CA LYS A 32 -0.13 10.69 -9.65
C LYS A 32 -1.47 10.35 -9.03
N THR A 33 -1.47 9.74 -7.87
CA THR A 33 -2.68 9.31 -7.17
C THR A 33 -2.37 9.11 -5.70
N ILE A 34 -3.39 9.25 -4.88
CA ILE A 34 -3.36 8.86 -3.47
C ILE A 34 -4.19 7.59 -3.36
N VAL A 35 -3.68 6.63 -2.61
CA VAL A 35 -4.42 5.43 -2.23
C VAL A 35 -4.43 5.34 -0.72
N GLU A 36 -5.61 5.23 -0.15
CA GLU A 36 -5.81 5.05 1.29
C GLU A 36 -6.55 3.73 1.56
N TYR A 37 -6.28 3.10 2.68
CA TYR A 37 -6.94 1.88 3.11
C TYR A 37 -6.67 1.60 4.58
N TRP A 38 -7.53 0.81 5.18
CA TRP A 38 -7.28 0.27 6.52
C TRP A 38 -6.51 -1.02 6.41
N ARG A 39 -5.44 -1.17 7.21
CA ARG A 39 -4.59 -2.35 7.21
C ARG A 39 -4.46 -2.97 8.59
N LYS A 40 -4.68 -4.28 8.67
CA LYS A 40 -4.22 -5.12 9.77
C LYS A 40 -3.02 -5.93 9.28
N ALA A 41 -1.95 -5.98 10.06
CA ALA A 41 -0.76 -6.75 9.74
C ALA A 41 -0.45 -7.74 10.85
N LEU A 42 -0.17 -8.97 10.45
CA LEU A 42 0.30 -10.05 11.31
C LEU A 42 1.72 -10.41 10.90
N LEU A 43 2.60 -10.55 11.88
CA LEU A 43 3.98 -10.98 11.68
C LEU A 43 4.17 -12.33 12.35
N TYR A 44 4.72 -13.28 11.60
CA TYR A 44 5.09 -14.58 12.11
C TYR A 44 6.61 -14.77 11.93
N PRO A 45 7.40 -14.80 13.02
CA PRO A 45 8.86 -14.75 12.94
C PRO A 45 9.48 -15.93 12.19
N ALA A 46 8.91 -17.14 12.34
CA ALA A 46 9.39 -18.28 11.60
C ALA A 46 9.08 -18.15 10.11
N GLY A 47 10.11 -18.07 9.27
CA GLY A 47 9.99 -17.85 7.84
C GLY A 47 9.81 -16.38 7.43
N ASP A 48 9.89 -15.44 8.39
CA ASP A 48 9.69 -14.01 8.16
C ASP A 48 8.39 -13.73 7.39
N VAL A 49 7.31 -14.37 7.83
CA VAL A 49 6.02 -14.27 7.16
C VAL A 49 5.27 -13.03 7.64
N ARG A 50 4.81 -12.24 6.68
CA ARG A 50 3.93 -11.10 6.92
C ARG A 50 2.62 -11.28 6.17
N ILE A 51 1.52 -11.28 6.91
CA ILE A 51 0.16 -11.34 6.36
C ILE A 51 -0.50 -9.99 6.61
N THR A 52 -1.02 -9.36 5.57
CA THR A 52 -1.77 -8.11 5.69
C THR A 52 -3.18 -8.27 5.15
N PHE A 53 -4.13 -7.59 5.79
CA PHE A 53 -5.52 -7.52 5.38
C PHE A 53 -5.86 -6.06 5.15
N ASP A 54 -6.15 -5.70 3.91
CA ASP A 54 -6.52 -4.35 3.51
C ASP A 54 -8.02 -4.27 3.23
N THR A 55 -8.67 -3.30 3.84
CA THR A 55 -10.11 -3.03 3.71
C THR A 55 -10.35 -1.57 3.39
N ASP A 56 -11.55 -1.27 2.88
CA ASP A 56 -11.97 0.09 2.49
C ASP A 56 -10.90 0.80 1.64
N ILE A 57 -10.50 0.13 0.55
CA ILE A 57 -9.46 0.67 -0.34
C ILE A 57 -10.09 1.75 -1.20
N ARG A 58 -9.56 2.95 -1.09
CA ARG A 58 -10.05 4.17 -1.73
C ARG A 58 -8.93 4.87 -2.48
N GLY A 59 -9.28 5.67 -3.46
CA GLY A 59 -8.31 6.42 -4.25
C GLY A 59 -8.72 7.86 -4.52
N SER A 60 -7.74 8.69 -4.82
CA SER A 60 -7.93 10.03 -5.35
C SER A 60 -6.91 10.32 -6.44
N LEU A 61 -7.32 10.98 -7.49
CA LEU A 61 -6.43 11.46 -8.55
C LEU A 61 -5.77 12.79 -8.22
N CYS A 62 -6.16 13.43 -7.12
CA CYS A 62 -5.52 14.65 -6.67
C CYS A 62 -4.26 14.30 -5.86
N PRO A 63 -3.05 14.41 -6.43
CA PRO A 63 -1.84 13.97 -5.74
C PRO A 63 -1.36 14.94 -4.65
N TRP A 64 -1.94 16.14 -4.59
CA TRP A 64 -1.48 17.21 -3.72
C TRP A 64 -2.14 17.26 -2.36
N GLY A 65 -3.10 16.40 -2.12
CA GLY A 65 -3.92 16.43 -0.92
C GLY A 65 -3.62 15.32 0.08
N LEU A 66 -2.40 14.81 0.17
CA LEU A 66 -2.08 13.69 1.05
C LEU A 66 -2.46 13.93 2.53
N PHE A 67 -2.45 15.17 2.96
CA PHE A 67 -2.78 15.56 4.34
C PHE A 67 -4.05 16.45 4.43
N GLU A 68 -4.76 16.61 3.34
CA GLU A 68 -5.99 17.39 3.29
C GLU A 68 -7.21 16.44 3.29
N PRO A 69 -8.36 16.89 3.77
CA PRO A 69 -9.60 16.11 3.70
C PRO A 69 -10.09 16.03 2.25
N LEU A 70 -9.44 15.25 1.43
CA LEU A 70 -9.83 15.07 0.04
C LEU A 70 -10.96 14.08 -0.12
N GLY A 71 -11.78 14.35 -1.12
CA GLY A 71 -12.71 13.34 -1.62
C GLY A 71 -11.95 12.17 -2.21
N THR A 72 -12.02 11.01 -1.57
CA THR A 72 -11.60 9.73 -2.11
C THR A 72 -12.82 8.92 -2.55
N PHE A 73 -12.65 8.08 -3.55
CA PHE A 73 -13.70 7.18 -4.04
C PHE A 73 -13.30 5.72 -3.81
N PRO A 74 -14.25 4.82 -3.54
CA PRO A 74 -13.95 3.40 -3.37
C PRO A 74 -13.31 2.80 -4.64
N ILE A 75 -12.22 2.07 -4.46
CA ILE A 75 -11.57 1.32 -5.55
C ILE A 75 -12.09 -0.11 -5.58
N THR A 76 -12.39 -0.66 -4.40
CA THR A 76 -12.97 -1.99 -4.25
C THR A 76 -14.31 -1.90 -3.55
N THR A 77 -15.15 -2.91 -3.75
CA THR A 77 -16.39 -3.01 -2.96
C THR A 77 -16.06 -3.29 -1.50
N THR A 78 -16.90 -2.80 -0.60
CA THR A 78 -16.70 -2.95 0.85
C THR A 78 -16.80 -4.40 1.34
N GLU A 79 -17.27 -5.31 0.50
CA GLU A 79 -17.42 -6.73 0.81
C GLU A 79 -16.12 -7.54 0.71
N TYR A 80 -15.09 -6.97 0.06
CA TYR A 80 -13.83 -7.66 -0.15
C TYR A 80 -12.74 -7.20 0.80
N VAL A 81 -12.01 -8.19 1.32
CA VAL A 81 -10.77 -8.00 2.07
C VAL A 81 -9.62 -8.45 1.17
N LEU A 82 -8.67 -7.58 0.91
CA LEU A 82 -7.47 -7.94 0.18
C LEU A 82 -6.44 -8.49 1.15
N MET A 83 -6.16 -9.78 1.06
CA MET A 83 -5.11 -10.44 1.83
C MET A 83 -3.83 -10.55 1.00
N GLU A 84 -2.71 -10.12 1.56
CA GLU A 84 -1.39 -10.29 0.96
C GLU A 84 -0.49 -11.07 1.91
N VAL A 85 0.20 -12.09 1.40
CA VAL A 85 1.14 -12.91 2.16
C VAL A 85 2.53 -12.72 1.57
N LYS A 86 3.46 -12.22 2.38
CA LYS A 86 4.88 -12.09 2.04
C LYS A 86 5.71 -12.97 2.96
N TYR A 87 6.75 -13.59 2.42
CA TYR A 87 7.65 -14.46 3.16
C TYR A 87 9.03 -14.46 2.49
N SER A 88 10.09 -14.74 3.26
CA SER A 88 11.46 -14.69 2.74
C SER A 88 11.88 -15.98 2.06
N GLU A 89 11.60 -17.13 2.66
CA GLU A 89 12.01 -18.43 2.13
C GLU A 89 10.85 -19.40 1.93
N LEU A 90 10.27 -19.86 3.01
CA LEU A 90 9.16 -20.81 3.01
C LEU A 90 8.09 -20.38 3.99
N ILE A 91 6.83 -20.61 3.61
CA ILE A 91 5.71 -20.45 4.54
C ILE A 91 5.65 -21.70 5.43
N PRO A 92 5.64 -21.55 6.77
CA PRO A 92 5.45 -22.67 7.68
C PRO A 92 4.14 -23.43 7.39
N GLN A 93 4.17 -24.75 7.46
CA GLN A 93 3.02 -25.60 7.09
C GLN A 93 1.75 -25.23 7.86
N LEU A 94 1.87 -24.87 9.14
CA LEU A 94 0.74 -24.38 9.94
C LEU A 94 0.01 -23.21 9.28
N LEU A 95 0.75 -22.24 8.75
CA LEU A 95 0.15 -21.08 8.07
C LEU A 95 -0.45 -21.46 6.72
N VAL A 96 0.17 -22.38 5.99
CA VAL A 96 -0.39 -22.92 4.73
C VAL A 96 -1.75 -23.56 5.00
N ASP A 97 -1.88 -24.35 6.05
CA ASP A 97 -3.12 -25.03 6.40
C ASP A 97 -4.22 -24.02 6.77
N VAL A 98 -3.90 -23.02 7.58
CA VAL A 98 -4.84 -21.95 7.93
C VAL A 98 -5.26 -21.13 6.70
N LEU A 99 -4.32 -20.81 5.81
CA LEU A 99 -4.63 -20.04 4.59
C LEU A 99 -5.49 -20.82 3.60
N ARG A 100 -5.39 -22.16 3.58
CA ARG A 100 -6.23 -23.01 2.75
C ARG A 100 -7.68 -23.06 3.21
N GLU A 101 -7.95 -22.87 4.50
CA GLU A 101 -9.30 -22.80 5.04
C GLU A 101 -10.01 -21.48 4.71
N ALA A 102 -9.24 -20.45 4.34
CA ALA A 102 -9.81 -19.17 3.94
C ALA A 102 -10.50 -19.30 2.58
N ASP A 103 -11.76 -18.87 2.49
CA ASP A 103 -12.47 -18.72 1.22
C ASP A 103 -11.87 -17.56 0.44
N SER A 104 -10.87 -17.85 -0.37
CA SER A 104 -10.08 -16.85 -1.06
C SER A 104 -9.81 -17.22 -2.52
N LEU A 105 -9.78 -16.21 -3.37
CA LEU A 105 -9.37 -16.32 -4.76
C LEU A 105 -8.03 -15.62 -4.95
N GLN A 106 -7.03 -16.34 -5.44
CA GLN A 106 -5.74 -15.75 -5.77
C GLN A 106 -5.86 -14.85 -7.01
N THR A 107 -5.42 -13.61 -6.89
CA THR A 107 -5.46 -12.64 -7.98
C THR A 107 -4.22 -11.75 -7.98
N SER A 108 -3.90 -11.19 -9.14
CA SER A 108 -2.95 -10.09 -9.21
C SER A 108 -3.66 -8.79 -8.83
N ASN A 109 -3.03 -8.01 -7.96
CA ASN A 109 -3.62 -6.76 -7.50
C ASN A 109 -2.60 -5.63 -7.46
N SER A 110 -2.95 -4.51 -8.06
CA SER A 110 -2.22 -3.25 -7.95
C SER A 110 -3.19 -2.14 -7.59
N LYS A 111 -3.15 -1.70 -6.36
CA LYS A 111 -3.97 -0.58 -5.87
C LYS A 111 -3.77 0.70 -6.68
N TYR A 112 -2.53 0.96 -7.08
CA TYR A 112 -2.19 2.08 -7.95
C TYR A 112 -2.90 1.99 -9.30
N LEU A 113 -2.80 0.84 -9.95
CA LEU A 113 -3.43 0.63 -11.26
C LEU A 113 -4.95 0.75 -11.16
N GLN A 114 -5.55 0.15 -10.15
CA GLN A 114 -6.99 0.25 -9.92
C GLN A 114 -7.45 1.69 -9.71
N ALA A 115 -6.72 2.47 -8.89
CA ALA A 115 -7.01 3.88 -8.67
C ALA A 115 -6.90 4.72 -9.96
N ARG A 116 -6.02 4.33 -10.87
CA ARG A 116 -5.84 5.00 -12.16
C ARG A 116 -6.91 4.63 -13.17
N LEU A 117 -7.34 3.38 -13.20
CA LEU A 117 -8.30 2.88 -14.19
C LEU A 117 -9.74 3.33 -13.94
N LEU A 118 -10.11 3.62 -12.70
CA LEU A 118 -11.47 4.10 -12.37
C LEU A 118 -11.80 5.49 -12.96
N ASN A 119 -10.85 6.14 -13.59
CA ASN A 119 -10.99 7.47 -14.17
C ASN A 119 -10.72 7.51 -15.69
N LEU A 120 -10.73 6.36 -16.30
CA LEU A 120 -10.80 6.21 -17.75
C LEU A 120 -12.22 5.93 -18.20
#